data_28116b4198509d10c9898b560130aaf5
#
_entry.id   28116b4198509d10c9898b560130aaf5
#
_cell.length_a   1.000
_cell.length_b   1.000
_cell.length_c   1.000
_cell.angle_alpha   90.00
_cell.angle_beta   90.00
_cell.angle_gamma   90.00
#
_symmetry.space_group_name_H-M   'P 1'
#
loop_
_entity.id
_entity.type
_entity.pdbx_description
1 polymer ?
#
loop_
_entity_poly.entity_id
_entity_poly.type
_entity_poly.pdbx_seq_one_letter_code
_entity_poly.pdbx_strand_id
1 'polypeptide(L)'
;FNQNDIISSKVQILNIFPRVLKIKYEKIITKKVKVIPNYSINLQDGYILANEPKIIPESIVVKGRESIIRKINSISTQKIFFSDVKESFTQDAELNFPKGSSASINSVNVSFDIQQMVDLEIRDVPIEIKNNTKLFQVTFIPEKVDVKIRGGINNLANLKNKVNAYVYLEELLNDTTSYIIPKFNLPDNVKIIEINPTKVRYLIRKN
;
A
#
# COMPACT_ATOMS: atom_id res chain seq x y z
N PHE A 1 51.46 6.50 -22.03
CA PHE A 1 51.75 7.15 -23.29
C PHE A 1 53.25 7.12 -23.46
N ASN A 2 53.73 6.42 -24.48
CA ASN A 2 55.15 6.40 -24.81
C ASN A 2 55.43 7.62 -25.65
N GLN A 3 56.52 8.35 -25.37
CA GLN A 3 56.90 9.58 -26.08
C GLN A 3 57.06 9.39 -27.62
N ASN A 4 57.15 8.14 -28.05
CA ASN A 4 57.33 7.79 -29.46
C ASN A 4 56.06 7.68 -30.30
N ASP A 5 54.89 7.77 -29.69
CA ASP A 5 53.61 7.60 -30.40
C ASP A 5 53.02 8.91 -30.99
N ILE A 6 53.72 10.04 -30.78
CA ILE A 6 53.27 11.36 -31.28
C ILE A 6 54.42 12.06 -32.01
N ILE A 7 54.95 11.46 -33.08
CA ILE A 7 55.96 12.16 -33.88
C ILE A 7 55.40 12.49 -35.25
N SER A 8 54.78 13.66 -35.34
CA SER A 8 54.93 14.49 -36.54
C SER A 8 56.18 15.36 -36.33
N SER A 9 57.10 15.35 -37.27
CA SER A 9 58.47 15.88 -37.22
C SER A 9 58.64 17.39 -36.93
N LYS A 10 57.65 18.07 -36.37
CA LYS A 10 57.65 19.50 -36.05
C LYS A 10 57.09 19.88 -34.70
N VAL A 11 56.71 18.93 -33.83
CA VAL A 11 56.11 19.21 -32.53
C VAL A 11 56.94 18.56 -31.43
N GLN A 12 57.51 19.36 -30.52
CA GLN A 12 58.20 18.91 -29.32
C GLN A 12 57.21 18.99 -28.13
N ILE A 13 56.96 17.86 -27.45
CA ILE A 13 56.18 17.85 -26.23
C ILE A 13 57.07 18.38 -25.11
N LEU A 14 56.80 19.60 -24.64
CA LEU A 14 57.58 20.24 -23.57
C LEU A 14 57.10 19.78 -22.16
N ASN A 15 55.86 19.46 -22.00
CA ASN A 15 55.38 19.00 -20.70
C ASN A 15 54.05 18.25 -20.86
N ILE A 16 53.83 17.19 -20.09
CA ILE A 16 52.58 16.46 -19.98
C ILE A 16 52.03 16.70 -18.56
N PHE A 17 50.87 17.32 -18.48
CA PHE A 17 50.19 17.54 -17.19
C PHE A 17 48.73 17.10 -17.31
N PRO A 18 48.17 16.31 -16.35
CA PRO A 18 48.86 15.72 -15.20
C PRO A 18 49.69 14.48 -15.58
N ARG A 19 50.84 14.27 -14.90
CA ARG A 19 51.70 13.10 -15.10
C ARG A 19 51.05 11.78 -14.69
N VAL A 20 50.02 11.84 -13.79
CA VAL A 20 49.27 10.70 -13.30
C VAL A 20 47.80 10.97 -13.44
N LEU A 21 47.11 10.19 -14.23
CA LEU A 21 45.65 10.21 -14.35
C LEU A 21 45.05 9.12 -13.44
N LYS A 22 44.36 9.53 -12.37
CA LYS A 22 43.61 8.60 -11.51
C LYS A 22 42.22 8.37 -12.12
N ILE A 23 41.98 7.21 -12.68
CA ILE A 23 40.69 6.80 -13.19
C ILE A 23 39.93 6.05 -12.09
N LYS A 24 38.76 6.58 -11.68
CA LYS A 24 37.81 5.86 -10.82
C LYS A 24 36.79 5.17 -11.70
N TYR A 25 36.63 3.88 -11.56
CA TYR A 25 35.60 3.11 -12.21
C TYR A 25 34.66 2.47 -11.18
N GLU A 26 33.41 2.29 -11.52
CA GLU A 26 32.41 1.59 -10.71
C GLU A 26 31.72 0.52 -11.55
N LYS A 27 31.36 -0.57 -10.91
CA LYS A 27 30.60 -1.64 -11.55
C LYS A 27 29.18 -1.16 -11.84
N ILE A 28 28.68 -1.48 -13.02
CA ILE A 28 27.28 -1.28 -13.38
C ILE A 28 26.51 -2.56 -13.01
N ILE A 29 25.46 -2.40 -12.21
CA ILE A 29 24.60 -3.50 -11.80
C ILE A 29 23.13 -3.22 -12.12
N THR A 30 22.32 -4.25 -12.06
CA THR A 30 20.86 -4.17 -12.20
C THR A 30 20.19 -4.65 -10.90
N LYS A 31 19.03 -4.10 -10.58
CA LYS A 31 18.20 -4.50 -9.43
C LYS A 31 16.73 -4.36 -9.79
N LYS A 32 15.91 -5.35 -9.45
CA LYS A 32 14.45 -5.25 -9.52
C LYS A 32 13.95 -4.51 -8.28
N VAL A 33 13.16 -3.46 -8.48
CA VAL A 33 12.63 -2.59 -7.42
C VAL A 33 11.15 -2.35 -7.62
N LYS A 34 10.41 -2.14 -6.52
CA LYS A 34 8.99 -1.78 -6.57
C LYS A 34 8.81 -0.35 -7.06
N VAL A 35 7.72 -0.09 -7.75
CA VAL A 35 7.26 1.26 -8.08
C VAL A 35 6.23 1.71 -7.04
N ILE A 36 6.34 2.95 -6.59
CA ILE A 36 5.42 3.57 -5.62
C ILE A 36 4.81 4.81 -6.29
N PRO A 37 3.49 4.92 -6.38
CA PRO A 37 2.86 6.09 -6.98
C PRO A 37 2.97 7.28 -6.00
N ASN A 38 3.36 8.43 -6.52
CA ASN A 38 3.36 9.69 -5.78
C ASN A 38 2.21 10.55 -6.30
N TYR A 39 1.11 10.60 -5.55
CA TYR A 39 -0.10 11.28 -6.00
C TYR A 39 -0.73 12.14 -4.89
N SER A 40 -1.51 13.10 -5.31
CA SER A 40 -2.42 13.87 -4.49
C SER A 40 -3.74 14.00 -5.25
N ILE A 41 -4.82 13.50 -4.66
CA ILE A 41 -6.14 13.47 -5.30
C ILE A 41 -7.18 14.09 -4.38
N ASN A 42 -7.90 15.08 -4.91
CA ASN A 42 -9.08 15.64 -4.28
C ASN A 42 -10.30 15.09 -5.00
N LEU A 43 -11.14 14.37 -4.26
CA LEU A 43 -12.35 13.77 -4.77
C LEU A 43 -13.52 14.73 -4.62
N GLN A 44 -14.49 14.62 -5.51
CA GLN A 44 -15.77 15.31 -5.36
C GLN A 44 -16.51 14.78 -4.11
N ASP A 45 -17.33 15.62 -3.50
CA ASP A 45 -18.13 15.23 -2.33
C ASP A 45 -18.98 13.98 -2.65
N GLY A 46 -18.99 13.05 -1.70
CA GLY A 46 -19.71 11.78 -1.88
C GLY A 46 -18.94 10.69 -2.62
N TYR A 47 -17.68 10.91 -2.98
CA TYR A 47 -16.81 9.91 -3.62
C TYR A 47 -15.64 9.52 -2.74
N ILE A 48 -15.10 8.33 -2.98
CA ILE A 48 -13.98 7.75 -2.21
C ILE A 48 -13.02 7.04 -3.16
N LEU A 49 -11.73 7.09 -2.85
CA LEU A 49 -10.74 6.18 -3.43
C LEU A 49 -10.96 4.82 -2.77
N ALA A 50 -11.59 3.92 -3.51
CA ALA A 50 -12.12 2.67 -2.98
C ALA A 50 -11.05 1.63 -2.69
N ASN A 51 -9.94 1.67 -3.42
CA ASN A 51 -8.80 0.77 -3.27
C ASN A 51 -7.49 1.55 -3.45
N GLU A 52 -6.38 0.97 -2.98
CA GLU A 52 -5.06 1.51 -3.30
C GLU A 52 -4.86 1.53 -4.83
N PRO A 53 -4.22 2.59 -5.38
CA PRO A 53 -3.98 2.67 -6.81
C PRO A 53 -3.17 1.49 -7.32
N LYS A 54 -3.63 0.86 -8.41
CA LYS A 54 -2.93 -0.23 -9.07
C LYS A 54 -1.90 0.32 -10.04
N ILE A 55 -0.71 -0.26 -10.02
CA ILE A 55 0.42 0.15 -10.85
C ILE A 55 0.79 -0.99 -11.79
N ILE A 56 0.96 -0.69 -13.07
CA ILE A 56 1.38 -1.68 -14.07
C ILE A 56 2.54 -1.10 -14.90
N PRO A 57 3.73 -1.72 -14.81
CA PRO A 57 4.13 -2.84 -13.96
C PRO A 57 4.40 -2.41 -12.51
N GLU A 58 4.11 -3.29 -11.53
CA GLU A 58 4.35 -3.03 -10.10
C GLU A 58 5.84 -2.93 -9.73
N SER A 59 6.71 -3.49 -10.55
CA SER A 59 8.15 -3.49 -10.33
C SER A 59 8.90 -3.40 -11.66
N ILE A 60 10.06 -2.74 -11.62
CA ILE A 60 10.93 -2.51 -12.78
C ILE A 60 12.36 -2.92 -12.47
N VAL A 61 13.14 -3.15 -13.53
CA VAL A 61 14.58 -3.40 -13.41
C VAL A 61 15.32 -2.09 -13.65
N VAL A 62 16.00 -1.59 -12.61
CA VAL A 62 16.86 -0.41 -12.70
C VAL A 62 18.31 -0.83 -12.92
N LYS A 63 19.05 -0.03 -13.67
CA LYS A 63 20.46 -0.22 -14.01
C LYS A 63 21.24 1.05 -13.68
N GLY A 64 22.45 0.90 -13.16
CA GLY A 64 23.31 2.05 -12.86
C GLY A 64 24.52 1.65 -12.03
N ARG A 65 25.23 2.65 -11.51
CA ARG A 65 26.42 2.44 -10.66
C ARG A 65 26.05 1.69 -9.38
N GLU A 66 26.88 0.73 -9.02
CA GLU A 66 26.63 -0.15 -7.84
C GLU A 66 26.38 0.65 -6.56
N SER A 67 27.15 1.72 -6.33
CA SER A 67 26.99 2.61 -5.16
C SER A 67 25.62 3.28 -5.08
N ILE A 68 24.95 3.49 -6.21
CA ILE A 68 23.62 4.08 -6.30
C ILE A 68 22.55 2.99 -6.22
N ILE A 69 22.66 1.95 -7.06
CA ILE A 69 21.61 0.93 -7.20
C ILE A 69 21.41 0.13 -5.91
N ARG A 70 22.46 -0.14 -5.13
CA ARG A 70 22.33 -0.84 -3.84
C ARG A 70 21.42 -0.10 -2.85
N LYS A 71 21.41 1.23 -2.89
CA LYS A 71 20.62 2.10 -2.00
C LYS A 71 19.15 2.26 -2.42
N ILE A 72 18.82 1.93 -3.66
CA ILE A 72 17.46 2.05 -4.19
C ILE A 72 16.65 0.84 -3.73
N ASN A 73 15.58 1.06 -2.95
CA ASN A 73 14.62 0.03 -2.54
C ASN A 73 13.31 0.13 -3.33
N SER A 74 12.97 1.33 -3.80
CA SER A 74 11.80 1.61 -4.62
C SER A 74 12.06 2.80 -5.52
N ILE A 75 11.27 2.94 -6.60
CA ILE A 75 11.24 4.10 -7.47
C ILE A 75 9.85 4.72 -7.35
N SER A 76 9.78 6.03 -7.13
CA SER A 76 8.52 6.76 -7.15
C SER A 76 8.21 7.31 -8.54
N THR A 77 6.94 7.48 -8.83
CA THR A 77 6.52 8.32 -9.97
C THR A 77 6.80 9.80 -9.68
N GLN A 78 6.78 10.64 -10.70
CA GLN A 78 6.63 12.07 -10.53
C GLN A 78 5.30 12.34 -9.82
N LYS A 79 5.19 13.50 -9.16
CA LYS A 79 3.97 13.84 -8.41
C LYS A 79 2.83 14.10 -9.39
N ILE A 80 1.74 13.35 -9.20
CA ILE A 80 0.50 13.48 -9.96
C ILE A 80 -0.52 14.20 -9.08
N PHE A 81 -1.20 15.20 -9.62
CA PHE A 81 -2.22 15.95 -8.90
C PHE A 81 -3.53 15.95 -9.69
N PHE A 82 -4.61 15.60 -9.00
CA PHE A 82 -5.97 15.64 -9.55
C PHE A 82 -6.91 16.35 -8.60
N SER A 83 -7.87 17.09 -9.15
CA SER A 83 -8.93 17.76 -8.40
C SER A 83 -10.28 17.45 -8.99
N ASP A 84 -11.30 17.46 -8.13
CA ASP A 84 -12.71 17.28 -8.51
C ASP A 84 -13.01 15.96 -9.24
N VAL A 85 -12.39 14.87 -8.76
CA VAL A 85 -12.49 13.55 -9.39
C VAL A 85 -13.70 12.79 -8.87
N LYS A 86 -14.49 12.21 -9.78
CA LYS A 86 -15.71 11.42 -9.48
C LYS A 86 -15.78 10.07 -10.18
N GLU A 87 -14.84 9.78 -11.06
CA GLU A 87 -14.83 8.55 -11.87
C GLU A 87 -13.47 7.88 -11.81
N SER A 88 -13.47 6.55 -11.92
CA SER A 88 -12.24 5.76 -12.02
C SER A 88 -11.50 6.07 -13.31
N PHE A 89 -10.19 6.13 -13.27
CA PHE A 89 -9.35 6.43 -14.44
C PHE A 89 -7.98 5.78 -14.31
N THR A 90 -7.27 5.77 -15.44
CA THR A 90 -5.88 5.35 -15.50
C THR A 90 -5.02 6.48 -16.05
N GLN A 91 -3.88 6.74 -15.40
CA GLN A 91 -2.93 7.78 -15.77
C GLN A 91 -1.57 7.16 -16.05
N ASP A 92 -0.94 7.55 -17.16
CA ASP A 92 0.47 7.29 -17.40
C ASP A 92 1.32 8.24 -16.54
N ALA A 93 2.21 7.68 -15.74
CA ALA A 93 3.01 8.39 -14.76
C ALA A 93 4.50 8.16 -15.00
N GLU A 94 5.24 9.24 -15.25
CA GLU A 94 6.69 9.19 -15.41
C GLU A 94 7.38 8.78 -14.12
N LEU A 95 8.46 8.01 -14.24
CA LEU A 95 9.27 7.54 -13.13
C LEU A 95 10.36 8.55 -12.77
N ASN A 96 10.58 8.73 -11.47
CA ASN A 96 11.61 9.63 -10.96
C ASN A 96 12.90 8.85 -10.63
N PHE A 97 13.85 8.85 -11.57
CA PHE A 97 15.12 8.13 -11.42
C PHE A 97 16.17 8.97 -10.70
N PRO A 98 16.87 8.43 -9.68
CA PRO A 98 18.07 9.05 -9.14
C PRO A 98 19.14 9.23 -10.21
N LYS A 99 19.91 10.32 -10.14
CA LYS A 99 21.01 10.60 -11.08
C LYS A 99 21.98 9.41 -11.16
N GLY A 100 22.26 8.94 -12.38
CA GLY A 100 23.16 7.81 -12.64
C GLY A 100 22.47 6.43 -12.54
N SER A 101 21.14 6.40 -12.56
CA SER A 101 20.33 5.20 -12.76
C SER A 101 19.37 5.38 -13.94
N SER A 102 18.95 4.29 -14.52
CA SER A 102 18.00 4.22 -15.64
C SER A 102 17.25 2.89 -15.62
N ALA A 103 16.15 2.79 -16.35
CA ALA A 103 15.45 1.53 -16.60
C ALA A 103 15.07 1.40 -18.08
N SER A 104 14.51 0.26 -18.47
CA SER A 104 14.00 0.03 -19.82
C SER A 104 12.71 0.77 -20.13
N ILE A 105 11.98 1.17 -19.08
CA ILE A 105 10.74 1.94 -19.18
C ILE A 105 10.88 3.21 -18.35
N ASN A 106 10.26 4.30 -18.82
CA ASN A 106 10.33 5.62 -18.17
C ASN A 106 9.01 5.99 -17.51
N SER A 107 7.92 5.28 -17.80
CA SER A 107 6.59 5.52 -17.23
C SER A 107 5.90 4.21 -16.88
N VAL A 108 4.85 4.32 -16.08
CA VAL A 108 3.97 3.23 -15.64
C VAL A 108 2.53 3.70 -15.65
N ASN A 109 1.59 2.78 -15.85
CA ASN A 109 0.17 3.07 -15.72
C ASN A 109 -0.26 2.96 -14.26
N VAL A 110 -0.90 4.02 -13.75
CA VAL A 110 -1.48 4.08 -12.41
C VAL A 110 -3.00 4.18 -12.55
N SER A 111 -3.71 3.19 -12.06
CA SER A 111 -5.19 3.13 -12.12
C SER A 111 -5.78 3.47 -10.75
N PHE A 112 -6.71 4.40 -10.73
CA PHE A 112 -7.43 4.87 -9.55
C PHE A 112 -8.87 4.37 -9.60
N ASP A 113 -9.28 3.65 -8.54
CA ASP A 113 -10.63 3.13 -8.38
C ASP A 113 -11.46 4.10 -7.52
N ILE A 114 -12.20 4.97 -8.18
CA ILE A 114 -13.06 5.96 -7.55
C ILE A 114 -14.49 5.45 -7.57
N GLN A 115 -15.11 5.41 -6.40
CA GLN A 115 -16.47 4.91 -6.24
C GLN A 115 -17.31 5.90 -5.44
N GLN A 116 -18.63 5.88 -5.67
CA GLN A 116 -19.57 6.58 -4.82
C GLN A 116 -19.49 6.01 -3.40
N MET A 117 -19.36 6.89 -2.43
CA MET A 117 -19.36 6.53 -1.00
C MET A 117 -20.80 6.34 -0.54
N VAL A 118 -21.09 5.16 0.00
CA VAL A 118 -22.43 4.82 0.49
C VAL A 118 -22.36 4.17 1.87
N ASP A 119 -23.47 4.19 2.57
CA ASP A 119 -23.68 3.47 3.82
C ASP A 119 -24.46 2.19 3.56
N LEU A 120 -24.06 1.10 4.19
CA LEU A 120 -24.77 -0.18 4.18
C LEU A 120 -25.06 -0.62 5.60
N GLU A 121 -26.32 -0.89 5.90
CA GLU A 121 -26.76 -1.51 7.13
C GLU A 121 -26.85 -3.04 6.95
N ILE A 122 -26.19 -3.78 7.81
CA ILE A 122 -26.22 -5.25 7.84
C ILE A 122 -26.81 -5.64 9.19
N ARG A 123 -27.96 -6.31 9.14
CA ARG A 123 -28.70 -6.72 10.32
C ARG A 123 -28.43 -8.16 10.69
N ASP A 124 -28.67 -8.47 11.97
CA ASP A 124 -28.61 -9.85 12.49
C ASP A 124 -27.24 -10.53 12.30
N VAL A 125 -26.13 -9.78 12.39
CA VAL A 125 -24.78 -10.33 12.28
C VAL A 125 -24.46 -11.17 13.53
N PRO A 126 -24.25 -12.49 13.41
CA PRO A 126 -23.94 -13.34 14.55
C PRO A 126 -22.56 -13.03 15.11
N ILE A 127 -22.42 -13.17 16.44
CA ILE A 127 -21.14 -12.95 17.12
C ILE A 127 -20.45 -14.30 17.31
N GLU A 128 -19.28 -14.46 16.73
CA GLU A 128 -18.44 -15.64 16.82
C GLU A 128 -17.33 -15.47 17.85
N ILE A 129 -16.95 -16.57 18.52
CA ILE A 129 -15.82 -16.57 19.44
C ILE A 129 -14.60 -17.14 18.71
N LYS A 130 -13.55 -16.34 18.62
CA LYS A 130 -12.26 -16.78 18.12
C LYS A 130 -11.39 -17.34 19.26
N ASN A 131 -10.56 -18.32 18.93
CA ASN A 131 -9.67 -19.03 19.88
C ASN A 131 -10.43 -19.69 21.03
N ASN A 132 -11.70 -20.13 20.79
CA ASN A 132 -12.46 -20.83 21.80
C ASN A 132 -11.84 -22.21 22.07
N THR A 133 -11.55 -22.48 23.32
CA THR A 133 -11.22 -23.83 23.78
C THR A 133 -12.51 -24.51 24.21
N LYS A 134 -12.67 -25.82 23.99
CA LYS A 134 -13.86 -26.59 24.41
C LYS A 134 -14.15 -26.55 25.91
N LEU A 135 -13.29 -25.87 26.68
CA LEU A 135 -13.40 -25.73 28.14
C LEU A 135 -14.43 -24.67 28.57
N PHE A 136 -14.83 -23.77 27.65
CA PHE A 136 -15.73 -22.67 27.98
C PHE A 136 -16.93 -22.64 27.03
N GLN A 137 -18.10 -22.46 27.63
CA GLN A 137 -19.32 -22.11 26.91
C GLN A 137 -19.57 -20.60 27.14
N VAL A 138 -19.71 -19.86 26.05
CA VAL A 138 -20.00 -18.42 26.11
C VAL A 138 -21.32 -18.15 25.42
N THR A 139 -22.16 -17.35 26.06
CA THR A 139 -23.47 -16.91 25.55
C THR A 139 -23.45 -15.38 25.47
N PHE A 140 -23.80 -14.83 24.32
CA PHE A 140 -23.98 -13.38 24.14
C PHE A 140 -25.45 -12.97 24.24
N ILE A 141 -25.71 -11.78 24.76
CA ILE A 141 -27.05 -11.22 24.91
C ILE A 141 -27.03 -9.75 24.44
N PRO A 142 -27.55 -9.45 23.26
CA PRO A 142 -28.06 -10.39 22.23
C PRO A 142 -26.97 -11.20 21.56
N GLU A 143 -27.33 -12.31 20.89
CA GLU A 143 -26.39 -13.16 20.12
C GLU A 143 -25.98 -12.56 18.79
N LYS A 144 -26.69 -11.53 18.34
CA LYS A 144 -26.49 -10.87 17.06
C LYS A 144 -26.46 -9.34 17.25
N VAL A 145 -25.78 -8.66 16.35
CA VAL A 145 -25.72 -7.19 16.30
C VAL A 145 -25.99 -6.68 14.91
N ASP A 146 -26.50 -5.46 14.83
CA ASP A 146 -26.58 -4.73 13.57
C ASP A 146 -25.34 -3.85 13.40
N VAL A 147 -24.83 -3.74 12.20
CA VAL A 147 -23.69 -2.89 11.90
C VAL A 147 -23.97 -2.03 10.68
N LYS A 148 -23.68 -0.73 10.81
CA LYS A 148 -23.69 0.22 9.69
C LYS A 148 -22.25 0.50 9.28
N ILE A 149 -21.95 0.21 8.04
CA ILE A 149 -20.61 0.38 7.44
C ILE A 149 -20.65 1.36 6.28
N ARG A 150 -19.52 2.04 6.03
CA ARG A 150 -19.34 3.04 4.96
C ARG A 150 -18.17 2.66 4.08
N GLY A 151 -18.35 2.76 2.78
CA GLY A 151 -17.29 2.48 1.79
C GLY A 151 -17.73 2.73 0.37
N GLY A 152 -16.91 2.33 -0.59
CA GLY A 152 -17.27 2.38 -2.02
C GLY A 152 -18.40 1.40 -2.34
N ILE A 153 -19.32 1.81 -3.20
CA ILE A 153 -20.54 1.05 -3.52
C ILE A 153 -20.26 -0.39 -3.98
N ASN A 154 -19.26 -0.59 -4.84
CA ASN A 154 -18.91 -1.93 -5.33
C ASN A 154 -18.25 -2.79 -4.25
N ASN A 155 -17.45 -2.17 -3.39
CA ASN A 155 -16.80 -2.87 -2.28
C ASN A 155 -17.84 -3.37 -1.28
N LEU A 156 -18.82 -2.52 -0.93
CA LEU A 156 -19.89 -2.89 0.00
C LEU A 156 -20.83 -3.94 -0.59
N ALA A 157 -21.15 -3.87 -1.89
CA ALA A 157 -21.96 -4.88 -2.55
C ALA A 157 -21.37 -6.29 -2.42
N ASN A 158 -20.03 -6.40 -2.48
CA ASN A 158 -19.32 -7.67 -2.34
C ASN A 158 -19.22 -8.18 -0.88
N LEU A 159 -19.53 -7.32 0.11
CA LEU A 159 -19.40 -7.63 1.54
C LEU A 159 -20.71 -8.08 2.18
N LYS A 160 -21.86 -7.79 1.60
CA LYS A 160 -23.20 -7.96 2.22
C LYS A 160 -23.41 -9.29 2.95
N ASN A 161 -22.80 -10.39 2.47
CA ASN A 161 -22.95 -11.74 3.05
C ASN A 161 -21.64 -12.28 3.65
N LYS A 162 -20.64 -11.44 3.85
CA LYS A 162 -19.30 -11.87 4.30
C LYS A 162 -18.85 -11.18 5.58
N VAL A 163 -19.68 -10.31 6.13
CA VAL A 163 -19.36 -9.60 7.38
C VAL A 163 -19.71 -10.48 8.56
N ASN A 164 -18.71 -10.80 9.37
CA ASN A 164 -18.84 -11.55 10.60
C ASN A 164 -18.39 -10.68 11.78
N ALA A 165 -19.15 -10.71 12.86
CA ALA A 165 -18.75 -10.14 14.14
C ALA A 165 -17.98 -11.20 14.94
N TYR A 166 -16.94 -10.80 15.66
CA TYR A 166 -16.18 -11.73 16.48
C TYR A 166 -15.62 -11.09 17.75
N VAL A 167 -15.33 -11.95 18.72
CA VAL A 167 -14.67 -11.61 19.98
C VAL A 167 -13.61 -12.68 20.27
N TYR A 168 -12.46 -12.31 20.82
CA TYR A 168 -11.48 -13.28 21.28
C TYR A 168 -11.82 -13.76 22.71
N LEU A 169 -11.72 -15.09 22.94
CA LEU A 169 -11.96 -15.66 24.28
C LEU A 169 -11.09 -14.99 25.36
N GLU A 170 -9.84 -14.70 25.05
CA GLU A 170 -8.90 -14.05 25.97
C GLU A 170 -9.38 -12.68 26.45
N GLU A 171 -10.04 -11.91 25.56
CA GLU A 171 -10.62 -10.60 25.92
C GLU A 171 -11.74 -10.77 26.94
N LEU A 172 -12.59 -11.79 26.77
CA LEU A 172 -13.68 -12.10 27.68
C LEU A 172 -13.20 -12.57 29.05
N LEU A 173 -12.13 -13.37 29.09
CA LEU A 173 -11.55 -13.87 30.34
C LEU A 173 -10.84 -12.78 31.17
N ASN A 174 -10.33 -11.75 30.52
CA ASN A 174 -9.66 -10.62 31.16
C ASN A 174 -10.60 -9.44 31.47
N ASP A 175 -11.83 -9.47 30.96
CA ASP A 175 -12.80 -8.41 31.20
C ASP A 175 -13.50 -8.60 32.55
N THR A 176 -13.71 -7.48 33.27
CA THR A 176 -14.40 -7.45 34.57
C THR A 176 -15.79 -6.85 34.47
N THR A 177 -16.18 -6.35 33.31
CA THR A 177 -17.45 -5.59 33.14
C THR A 177 -18.62 -6.46 32.68
N SER A 178 -18.34 -7.67 32.14
CA SER A 178 -19.31 -8.56 31.47
C SER A 178 -19.97 -7.94 30.23
N TYR A 179 -19.32 -6.91 29.63
CA TYR A 179 -19.74 -6.26 28.38
C TYR A 179 -18.59 -6.15 27.44
N ILE A 180 -18.81 -6.46 26.16
CA ILE A 180 -17.80 -6.41 25.12
C ILE A 180 -18.32 -5.70 23.88
N ILE A 181 -17.43 -5.01 23.16
CA ILE A 181 -17.71 -4.46 21.83
C ILE A 181 -17.21 -5.48 20.80
N PRO A 182 -18.10 -6.06 19.97
CA PRO A 182 -17.69 -6.99 18.93
C PRO A 182 -16.77 -6.33 17.89
N LYS A 183 -15.80 -7.07 17.38
CA LYS A 183 -14.95 -6.70 16.24
C LYS A 183 -15.55 -7.27 14.97
N PHE A 184 -15.23 -6.66 13.84
CA PHE A 184 -15.72 -7.09 12.54
C PHE A 184 -14.55 -7.37 11.60
N ASN A 185 -14.71 -8.40 10.76
CA ASN A 185 -13.74 -8.70 9.71
C ASN A 185 -14.10 -7.87 8.46
N LEU A 186 -13.54 -6.67 8.35
CA LEU A 186 -13.76 -5.73 7.27
C LEU A 186 -12.45 -5.41 6.56
N PRO A 187 -12.46 -5.14 5.25
CA PRO A 187 -11.32 -4.58 4.53
C PRO A 187 -10.95 -3.18 5.04
N ASP A 188 -9.69 -2.78 4.88
CA ASP A 188 -9.16 -1.50 5.37
C ASP A 188 -9.86 -0.26 4.78
N ASN A 189 -10.47 -0.40 3.61
CA ASN A 189 -11.20 0.65 2.89
C ASN A 189 -12.69 0.76 3.27
N VAL A 190 -13.14 0.00 4.28
CA VAL A 190 -14.51 0.03 4.82
C VAL A 190 -14.46 0.44 6.28
N LYS A 191 -15.28 1.44 6.65
CA LYS A 191 -15.34 1.98 8.00
C LYS A 191 -16.65 1.59 8.68
N ILE A 192 -16.58 1.24 9.96
CA ILE A 192 -17.76 1.09 10.82
C ILE A 192 -18.24 2.49 11.21
N ILE A 193 -19.52 2.75 10.99
CA ILE A 193 -20.19 4.00 11.38
C ILE A 193 -20.95 3.80 12.70
N GLU A 194 -21.62 2.65 12.84
CA GLU A 194 -22.45 2.37 13.99
C GLU A 194 -22.55 0.86 14.24
N ILE A 195 -22.66 0.46 15.50
CA ILE A 195 -22.94 -0.91 15.93
C ILE A 195 -24.13 -0.84 16.91
N ASN A 196 -25.16 -1.63 16.68
CA ASN A 196 -26.32 -1.67 17.53
C ASN A 196 -26.67 -3.10 17.99
N PRO A 197 -26.66 -3.40 19.31
CA PRO A 197 -26.17 -2.53 20.37
C PRO A 197 -24.65 -2.35 20.33
N THR A 198 -24.14 -1.20 20.76
CA THR A 198 -22.71 -0.89 20.79
C THR A 198 -21.90 -1.85 21.65
N LYS A 199 -22.52 -2.32 22.77
CA LYS A 199 -21.92 -3.29 23.69
C LYS A 199 -22.87 -4.46 23.88
N VAL A 200 -22.30 -5.65 23.94
CA VAL A 200 -23.05 -6.90 24.13
C VAL A 200 -22.67 -7.48 25.49
N ARG A 201 -23.66 -7.90 26.26
CA ARG A 201 -23.44 -8.64 27.49
C ARG A 201 -23.06 -10.09 27.17
N TYR A 202 -22.18 -10.67 27.96
CA TYR A 202 -21.82 -12.08 27.81
C TYR A 202 -21.81 -12.82 29.13
N LEU A 203 -22.00 -14.13 29.04
CA LEU A 203 -21.93 -15.06 30.19
C LEU A 203 -20.93 -16.16 29.81
N ILE A 204 -19.99 -16.47 30.70
CA ILE A 204 -19.04 -17.56 30.55
C ILE A 204 -19.35 -18.64 31.57
N ARG A 205 -19.44 -19.89 31.10
CA ARG A 205 -19.52 -21.07 31.93
C ARG A 205 -18.37 -22.00 31.63
N LYS A 206 -17.69 -22.50 32.62
CA LYS A 206 -16.67 -23.54 32.46
C LYS A 206 -17.38 -24.88 32.38
N ASN A 207 -17.05 -25.68 31.37
CA ASN A 207 -17.55 -27.06 31.19
C ASN A 207 -16.92 -28.02 32.22
#